data_bfe972fa4396780cf4034259cacfe04d
#
_entry.id   bfe972fa4396780cf4034259cacfe04d
#
_cell.length_a   1.000
_cell.length_b   1.000
_cell.length_c   1.000
_cell.angle_alpha   90.00
_cell.angle_beta   90.00
_cell.angle_gamma   90.00
#
_symmetry.space_group_name_H-M   'P 1'
#
loop_
_entity.id
_entity.type
_entity.pdbx_description
1 polymer ?
#
loop_
_entity_poly.entity_id
_entity_poly.type
_entity_poly.pdbx_seq_one_letter_code
_entity_poly.pdbx_strand_id
1 'polypeptide(L)'
;MRVTQIVSLFTVVPLLVAAGPSPLEPSSKWGIDYGAQRCTLYRKFGEGRSSAILRFEQTAPLGSISILMSGDALRSGYGRRDNRLEFQSLGGSFVDGGLSLVTTEGKKEAVYWGSALSRGKWGLIPDTEALRMARAMPPGRYAGRNVPNWDPPPIKWEDRDWSVDDPATRKREEKAFDDRAARVTAVVLNPGKRGSVMMLTGSLSGPLQALEKCARDSLKDWGIDVAVEDTIVERPRPVQDTAKLITSADYPKEALNAGKESKLDVWLNLDASGRVASCRVISTFASPEINDRMCKLLQQRQTFVPAKTATGAAVPSYYVQSFYFRLAD
;
A
#
# COMPACT_ATOMS: atom_id res chain seq x y z
N MET A 1 7.62 70.18 43.96
CA MET A 1 7.05 68.85 43.58
C MET A 1 7.53 68.51 42.20
N ARG A 2 8.45 67.55 42.10
CA ARG A 2 8.92 67.01 40.79
C ARG A 2 8.19 65.68 40.53
N VAL A 3 7.42 65.62 39.45
CA VAL A 3 6.71 64.43 39.01
C VAL A 3 7.64 63.70 38.05
N THR A 4 8.12 62.50 38.44
CA THR A 4 8.94 61.61 37.59
C THR A 4 7.99 60.73 36.83
N GLN A 5 7.92 60.84 35.48
CA GLN A 5 7.21 59.94 34.61
C GLN A 5 8.05 58.69 34.39
N ILE A 6 7.51 57.53 34.77
CA ILE A 6 8.07 56.21 34.44
C ILE A 6 7.53 55.81 33.09
N VAL A 7 8.40 55.74 32.05
CA VAL A 7 8.08 55.22 30.74
C VAL A 7 8.35 53.70 30.76
N SER A 8 7.29 52.91 30.81
CA SER A 8 7.40 51.45 30.66
C SER A 8 7.59 51.10 29.18
N LEU A 9 8.80 50.66 28.83
CA LEU A 9 9.06 50.04 27.52
C LEU A 9 8.47 48.60 27.52
N PHE A 10 7.39 48.42 26.81
CA PHE A 10 6.90 47.08 26.46
C PHE A 10 7.75 46.55 25.31
N THR A 11 8.66 45.63 25.60
CA THR A 11 9.35 44.84 24.56
C THR A 11 8.36 43.80 23.98
N VAL A 12 7.88 44.08 22.79
CA VAL A 12 7.13 43.07 21.97
C VAL A 12 8.14 42.03 21.50
N VAL A 13 8.15 40.86 22.14
CA VAL A 13 8.88 39.69 21.65
C VAL A 13 8.07 39.12 20.49
N PRO A 14 8.61 39.12 19.26
CA PRO A 14 7.92 38.46 18.15
C PRO A 14 7.85 36.96 18.46
N LEU A 15 6.65 36.39 18.56
CA LEU A 15 6.44 34.97 18.54
C LEU A 15 6.91 34.50 17.16
N LEU A 16 8.07 33.85 17.12
CA LEU A 16 8.49 33.04 15.97
C LEU A 16 7.52 31.84 15.88
N VAL A 17 6.44 32.00 15.14
CA VAL A 17 5.63 30.90 14.70
C VAL A 17 6.54 30.09 13.79
N ALA A 18 6.94 28.89 14.21
CA ALA A 18 7.69 27.95 13.39
C ALA A 18 6.82 27.69 12.15
N ALA A 19 7.25 28.25 11.02
CA ALA A 19 6.59 27.98 9.73
C ALA A 19 6.63 26.48 9.48
N GLY A 20 5.48 25.85 9.39
CA GLY A 20 5.36 24.47 8.94
C GLY A 20 6.02 24.30 7.55
N PRO A 21 6.21 23.07 7.07
CA PRO A 21 6.80 22.86 5.75
C PRO A 21 5.96 23.58 4.70
N SER A 22 6.62 24.33 3.81
CA SER A 22 5.94 24.97 2.69
C SER A 22 5.30 23.88 1.82
N PRO A 23 3.99 23.95 1.55
CA PRO A 23 3.33 22.94 0.74
C PRO A 23 3.89 22.93 -0.68
N LEU A 24 4.00 21.74 -1.26
CA LEU A 24 4.38 21.55 -2.65
C LEU A 24 3.13 21.60 -3.52
N GLU A 25 3.07 22.60 -4.37
CA GLU A 25 2.02 22.74 -5.38
C GLU A 25 2.19 21.70 -6.51
N PRO A 26 1.10 21.26 -7.15
CA PRO A 26 1.20 20.42 -8.32
C PRO A 26 1.94 21.10 -9.46
N SER A 27 2.98 20.46 -9.98
CA SER A 27 3.72 20.91 -11.18
C SER A 27 3.40 20.09 -12.44
N SER A 28 2.47 19.13 -12.34
CA SER A 28 1.89 18.40 -13.48
C SER A 28 0.40 18.10 -13.25
N LYS A 29 -0.27 17.64 -14.32
CA LYS A 29 -1.55 16.92 -14.19
C LYS A 29 -1.28 15.52 -13.67
N TRP A 30 -2.33 14.82 -13.20
CA TRP A 30 -2.27 13.39 -12.95
C TRP A 30 -2.03 12.66 -14.27
N GLY A 31 -1.05 11.77 -14.28
CA GLY A 31 -0.77 10.84 -15.37
C GLY A 31 -1.04 9.41 -14.92
N ILE A 32 -1.41 8.55 -15.87
CA ILE A 32 -1.56 7.12 -15.63
C ILE A 32 -0.74 6.35 -16.64
N ASP A 33 0.01 5.36 -16.17
CA ASP A 33 0.82 4.45 -16.97
C ASP A 33 0.24 3.04 -16.88
N TYR A 34 -0.05 2.46 -18.04
CA TYR A 34 -0.52 1.09 -18.22
C TYR A 34 0.70 0.18 -18.38
N GLY A 35 1.39 -0.09 -17.28
CA GLY A 35 2.54 -0.98 -17.29
C GLY A 35 2.14 -2.45 -17.46
N ALA A 36 3.07 -3.27 -17.96
CA ALA A 36 2.81 -4.69 -18.24
C ALA A 36 2.45 -5.54 -17.00
N GLN A 37 2.78 -5.08 -15.81
CA GLN A 37 2.54 -5.81 -14.56
C GLN A 37 1.66 -5.06 -13.56
N ARG A 38 1.50 -3.76 -13.74
CA ARG A 38 0.74 -2.90 -12.83
C ARG A 38 0.37 -1.59 -13.49
N CYS A 39 -0.67 -0.98 -13.01
CA CYS A 39 -1.03 0.38 -13.32
C CYS A 39 -0.35 1.35 -12.36
N THR A 40 0.18 2.45 -12.86
CA THR A 40 0.81 3.50 -12.05
C THR A 40 0.15 4.84 -12.30
N LEU A 41 -0.50 5.38 -11.28
CA LEU A 41 -1.00 6.75 -11.26
C LEU A 41 0.08 7.63 -10.63
N TYR A 42 0.42 8.75 -11.25
CA TYR A 42 1.48 9.61 -10.74
C TYR A 42 1.21 11.09 -10.96
N ARG A 43 1.83 11.92 -10.10
CA ARG A 43 1.83 13.39 -10.21
C ARG A 43 3.11 13.97 -9.67
N LYS A 44 3.61 15.03 -10.31
CA LYS A 44 4.76 15.82 -9.86
C LYS A 44 4.29 17.01 -9.04
N PHE A 45 5.08 17.34 -8.00
CA PHE A 45 4.85 18.46 -7.09
C PHE A 45 6.14 19.24 -6.89
N GLY A 46 6.04 20.57 -6.77
CA GLY A 46 7.18 21.46 -6.57
C GLY A 46 8.15 21.44 -7.73
N GLU A 47 9.29 22.13 -7.56
CA GLU A 47 10.32 22.29 -8.59
C GLU A 47 11.73 22.17 -7.98
N GLY A 48 12.72 21.84 -8.81
CA GLY A 48 14.11 21.76 -8.44
C GLY A 48 14.36 20.86 -7.23
N ARG A 49 15.09 21.36 -6.24
CA ARG A 49 15.42 20.63 -5.00
C ARG A 49 14.22 20.42 -4.06
N SER A 50 13.12 21.12 -4.29
CA SER A 50 11.88 20.97 -3.55
C SER A 50 10.85 20.16 -4.34
N SER A 51 11.27 19.31 -5.26
CA SER A 51 10.37 18.49 -6.06
C SER A 51 10.15 17.11 -5.45
N ALA A 52 8.93 16.60 -5.64
CA ALA A 52 8.54 15.23 -5.31
C ALA A 52 7.61 14.65 -6.39
N ILE A 53 7.63 13.35 -6.54
CA ILE A 53 6.68 12.59 -7.36
C ILE A 53 5.92 11.66 -6.41
N LEU A 54 4.60 11.76 -6.40
CA LEU A 54 3.72 10.82 -5.74
C LEU A 54 3.21 9.81 -6.75
N ARG A 55 3.27 8.52 -6.41
CA ARG A 55 2.78 7.40 -7.22
C ARG A 55 1.87 6.52 -6.40
N PHE A 56 0.81 6.04 -7.05
CA PHE A 56 -0.03 4.96 -6.57
C PHE A 56 0.04 3.83 -7.59
N GLU A 57 0.37 2.63 -7.12
CA GLU A 57 0.50 1.45 -7.98
C GLU A 57 -0.52 0.39 -7.59
N GLN A 58 -1.20 -0.15 -8.59
CA GLN A 58 -2.22 -1.18 -8.42
C GLN A 58 -2.05 -2.24 -9.52
N THR A 59 -2.14 -3.51 -9.13
CA THR A 59 -2.00 -4.62 -10.06
C THR A 59 -3.35 -5.22 -10.45
N ALA A 60 -4.25 -5.36 -9.49
CA ALA A 60 -5.55 -5.99 -9.69
C ALA A 60 -6.67 -5.04 -9.31
N PRO A 61 -7.83 -5.10 -9.97
CA PRO A 61 -9.03 -4.38 -9.52
C PRO A 61 -9.36 -4.73 -8.07
N LEU A 62 -9.81 -3.75 -7.30
CA LEU A 62 -10.12 -3.87 -5.87
C LEU A 62 -8.93 -4.34 -5.01
N GLY A 63 -7.77 -4.52 -5.62
CA GLY A 63 -6.54 -4.92 -4.94
C GLY A 63 -5.91 -3.80 -4.13
N SER A 64 -4.85 -4.15 -3.44
CA SER A 64 -4.05 -3.21 -2.67
C SER A 64 -3.39 -2.17 -3.58
N ILE A 65 -3.38 -0.93 -3.12
CA ILE A 65 -2.72 0.20 -3.78
C ILE A 65 -1.44 0.53 -3.00
N SER A 66 -0.29 0.31 -3.59
CA SER A 66 0.99 0.72 -3.03
C SER A 66 1.22 2.22 -3.25
N ILE A 67 1.85 2.88 -2.28
CA ILE A 67 2.18 4.30 -2.35
C ILE A 67 3.68 4.45 -2.40
N LEU A 68 4.17 5.13 -3.42
CA LEU A 68 5.57 5.45 -3.58
C LEU A 68 5.73 6.96 -3.75
N MET A 69 6.78 7.49 -3.16
CA MET A 69 7.18 8.87 -3.35
C MET A 69 8.67 8.93 -3.62
N SER A 70 9.07 9.76 -4.55
CA SER A 70 10.48 9.99 -4.87
C SER A 70 10.74 11.46 -5.12
N GLY A 71 11.98 11.89 -4.93
CA GLY A 71 12.41 13.26 -5.22
C GLY A 71 13.29 13.87 -4.15
N ASP A 72 13.91 15.00 -4.50
CA ASP A 72 14.87 15.67 -3.63
C ASP A 72 14.23 16.25 -2.36
N ALA A 73 12.93 16.58 -2.39
CA ALA A 73 12.20 17.05 -1.22
C ALA A 73 12.17 16.03 -0.05
N LEU A 74 12.32 14.73 -0.35
CA LEU A 74 12.28 13.67 0.66
C LEU A 74 13.62 13.50 1.38
N ARG A 75 14.72 14.08 0.89
CA ARG A 75 16.08 13.86 1.43
C ARG A 75 16.22 14.26 2.89
N SER A 76 15.49 15.27 3.33
CA SER A 76 15.54 15.75 4.73
C SER A 76 14.92 14.77 5.73
N GLY A 77 14.08 13.82 5.26
CA GLY A 77 13.48 12.75 6.05
C GLY A 77 14.27 11.44 6.04
N TYR A 78 15.33 11.34 5.24
CA TYR A 78 16.13 10.12 5.15
C TYR A 78 16.81 9.76 6.48
N GLY A 79 16.89 8.46 6.73
CA GLY A 79 17.50 7.93 7.98
C GLY A 79 16.53 7.86 9.16
N ARG A 80 15.29 8.33 9.00
CA ARG A 80 14.25 8.15 10.01
C ARG A 80 13.69 6.74 9.95
N ARG A 81 13.43 6.16 11.13
CA ARG A 81 12.86 4.81 11.25
C ARG A 81 11.31 4.81 11.36
N ASP A 82 10.74 6.00 11.60
CA ASP A 82 9.31 6.19 11.88
C ASP A 82 8.66 7.08 10.82
N ASN A 83 8.80 6.72 9.55
CA ASN A 83 8.17 7.46 8.46
C ASN A 83 6.67 7.15 8.42
N ARG A 84 5.86 8.20 8.36
CA ARG A 84 4.40 8.13 8.29
C ARG A 84 3.88 9.00 7.17
N LEU A 85 2.85 8.51 6.51
CA LEU A 85 2.10 9.25 5.50
C LEU A 85 0.70 9.53 6.03
N GLU A 86 0.28 10.77 5.94
CA GLU A 86 -1.06 11.22 6.34
C GLU A 86 -1.82 11.73 5.13
N PHE A 87 -3.10 11.38 5.05
CA PHE A 87 -4.05 11.98 4.12
C PHE A 87 -4.82 13.07 4.87
N GLN A 88 -4.54 14.32 4.55
CA GLN A 88 -5.20 15.46 5.19
C GLN A 88 -6.70 15.47 4.91
N SER A 89 -7.46 15.98 5.87
CA SER A 89 -8.93 16.04 5.90
C SER A 89 -9.62 14.71 6.17
N LEU A 90 -8.86 13.64 6.51
CA LEU A 90 -9.42 12.35 6.91
C LEU A 90 -9.31 12.06 8.42
N GLY A 91 -8.89 13.05 9.22
CA GLY A 91 -8.80 12.89 10.67
C GLY A 91 -7.69 11.94 11.13
N GLY A 92 -6.55 11.92 10.44
CA GLY A 92 -5.37 11.17 10.87
C GLY A 92 -5.24 9.76 10.31
N SER A 93 -5.68 9.55 9.07
CA SER A 93 -5.37 8.31 8.34
C SER A 93 -3.89 8.20 8.06
N PHE A 94 -3.24 7.17 8.57
CA PHE A 94 -1.81 6.96 8.42
C PHE A 94 -1.50 5.73 7.60
N VAL A 95 -0.40 5.82 6.84
CA VAL A 95 0.23 4.69 6.17
C VAL A 95 1.67 4.66 6.68
N ASP A 96 2.03 3.59 7.37
CA ASP A 96 3.42 3.37 7.79
C ASP A 96 4.26 2.93 6.58
N GLY A 97 5.50 3.40 6.51
CA GLY A 97 6.36 3.07 5.40
C GLY A 97 7.84 3.31 5.68
N GLY A 98 8.68 2.92 4.73
CA GLY A 98 10.12 3.10 4.77
C GLY A 98 10.59 4.22 3.83
N LEU A 99 11.60 4.96 4.23
CA LEU A 99 12.31 5.91 3.36
C LEU A 99 13.74 5.41 3.15
N SER A 100 14.10 5.12 1.92
CA SER A 100 15.39 4.59 1.52
C SER A 100 16.06 5.47 0.47
N LEU A 101 17.39 5.41 0.39
CA LEU A 101 18.12 5.95 -0.77
C LEU A 101 18.31 4.81 -1.78
N VAL A 102 17.79 5.03 -2.97
CA VAL A 102 17.92 4.12 -4.10
C VAL A 102 18.79 4.79 -5.17
N THR A 103 19.66 4.02 -5.82
CA THR A 103 20.45 4.51 -6.94
C THR A 103 19.77 4.09 -8.23
N THR A 104 19.26 5.06 -8.99
CA THR A 104 18.65 4.86 -10.29
C THR A 104 19.47 5.65 -11.31
N GLU A 105 19.94 4.98 -12.35
CA GLU A 105 20.77 5.60 -13.41
C GLU A 105 21.96 6.42 -12.86
N GLY A 106 22.62 5.90 -11.83
CA GLY A 106 23.76 6.57 -11.18
C GLY A 106 23.41 7.73 -10.25
N LYS A 107 22.13 8.12 -10.15
CA LYS A 107 21.66 9.17 -9.27
C LYS A 107 21.01 8.59 -8.03
N LYS A 108 21.42 9.07 -6.85
CA LYS A 108 20.80 8.69 -5.57
C LYS A 108 19.49 9.48 -5.36
N GLU A 109 18.40 8.78 -5.23
CA GLU A 109 17.09 9.34 -4.94
C GLU A 109 16.56 8.84 -3.60
N ALA A 110 15.89 9.72 -2.84
CA ALA A 110 15.14 9.31 -1.67
C ALA A 110 13.78 8.78 -2.14
N VAL A 111 13.46 7.54 -1.78
CA VAL A 111 12.21 6.88 -2.15
C VAL A 111 11.49 6.43 -0.89
N TYR A 112 10.25 6.87 -0.73
CA TYR A 112 9.33 6.41 0.30
C TYR A 112 8.50 5.23 -0.25
N TRP A 113 8.35 4.21 0.57
CA TRP A 113 7.52 3.04 0.31
C TRP A 113 6.43 2.99 1.37
N GLY A 114 5.19 3.12 0.96
CA GLY A 114 4.03 3.02 1.84
C GLY A 114 3.36 1.66 1.76
N SER A 115 2.73 1.27 2.85
CA SER A 115 1.82 0.13 2.87
C SER A 115 0.66 0.37 1.93
N ALA A 116 -0.01 -0.71 1.59
CA ALA A 116 -1.11 -0.68 0.66
C ALA A 116 -2.33 0.06 1.21
N LEU A 117 -2.89 0.97 0.42
CA LEU A 117 -4.30 1.32 0.52
C LEU A 117 -5.12 0.17 -0.06
N SER A 118 -6.32 -0.04 0.44
CA SER A 118 -7.23 -1.03 -0.10
C SER A 118 -8.62 -0.40 -0.25
N ARG A 119 -9.35 -0.76 -1.28
CA ARG A 119 -10.76 -0.36 -1.43
C ARG A 119 -11.69 -1.13 -0.52
N GLY A 120 -11.20 -2.16 0.18
CA GLY A 120 -11.93 -2.91 1.19
C GLY A 120 -12.02 -2.20 2.52
N LYS A 121 -12.50 -2.92 3.53
CA LYS A 121 -12.87 -2.45 4.88
C LYS A 121 -11.85 -1.52 5.56
N TRP A 122 -10.57 -1.63 5.21
CA TRP A 122 -9.48 -0.93 5.89
C TRP A 122 -8.82 0.19 5.07
N GLY A 123 -9.35 0.50 3.88
CA GLY A 123 -8.78 1.53 3.03
C GLY A 123 -9.12 2.95 3.48
N LEU A 124 -8.12 3.83 3.62
CA LEU A 124 -8.28 5.23 4.04
C LEU A 124 -9.11 5.38 5.33
N ILE A 125 -8.82 4.60 6.38
CA ILE A 125 -9.59 4.60 7.63
C ILE A 125 -9.39 5.90 8.40
N PRO A 126 -10.47 6.52 8.93
CA PRO A 126 -10.34 7.58 9.91
C PRO A 126 -9.69 7.08 11.21
N ASP A 127 -8.81 7.86 11.76
CA ASP A 127 -7.91 7.55 12.88
C ASP A 127 -8.59 6.95 14.14
N THR A 128 -9.85 7.31 14.42
CA THR A 128 -10.51 6.94 15.68
C THR A 128 -10.66 5.44 15.88
N GLU A 129 -10.88 4.66 14.84
CA GLU A 129 -11.05 3.21 14.92
C GLU A 129 -9.71 2.48 14.75
N ALA A 130 -8.88 2.92 13.81
CA ALA A 130 -7.54 2.38 13.60
C ALA A 130 -6.62 2.62 14.82
N LEU A 131 -6.67 3.82 15.43
CA LEU A 131 -5.94 4.11 16.66
C LEU A 131 -6.51 3.39 17.88
N ARG A 132 -7.83 3.19 17.94
CA ARG A 132 -8.44 2.38 19.02
C ARG A 132 -7.95 0.94 18.93
N MET A 133 -7.90 0.35 17.74
CA MET A 133 -7.38 -0.99 17.51
C MET A 133 -5.88 -1.08 17.75
N ALA A 134 -5.08 -0.13 17.26
CA ALA A 134 -3.65 -0.08 17.49
C ALA A 134 -3.28 0.10 18.97
N ARG A 135 -4.06 0.86 19.75
CA ARG A 135 -3.89 1.03 21.20
C ARG A 135 -4.37 -0.18 22.01
N ALA A 136 -5.30 -0.97 21.49
CA ALA A 136 -5.81 -2.17 22.14
C ALA A 136 -4.93 -3.42 21.92
N MET A 137 -3.95 -3.34 21.00
CA MET A 137 -3.03 -4.44 20.74
C MET A 137 -1.84 -4.41 21.68
N PRO A 138 -1.46 -5.53 22.32
CA PRO A 138 -0.22 -5.61 23.07
C PRO A 138 0.97 -5.34 22.13
N PRO A 139 2.05 -4.67 22.62
CA PRO A 139 3.24 -4.43 21.83
C PRO A 139 3.78 -5.78 21.34
N GLY A 140 3.86 -5.95 20.03
CA GLY A 140 4.32 -7.18 19.40
C GLY A 140 5.76 -7.51 19.79
N ARG A 141 6.13 -8.78 19.77
CA ARG A 141 7.45 -9.32 20.16
C ARG A 141 8.64 -8.83 19.30
N TYR A 142 8.45 -7.87 18.45
CA TYR A 142 9.47 -7.25 17.60
C TYR A 142 10.04 -5.94 18.18
N ALA A 143 9.94 -5.76 19.49
CA ALA A 143 10.39 -4.59 20.24
C ALA A 143 11.92 -4.35 20.25
N GLY A 144 12.72 -5.13 19.52
CA GLY A 144 14.15 -4.91 19.36
C GLY A 144 14.58 -3.97 18.24
N ARG A 145 13.68 -3.66 17.32
CA ARG A 145 13.90 -2.65 16.27
C ARG A 145 12.69 -1.71 16.29
N ASN A 146 12.86 -0.54 16.88
CA ASN A 146 11.86 0.52 17.08
C ASN A 146 11.06 0.90 15.80
N VAL A 147 10.38 -0.05 15.22
CA VAL A 147 9.32 0.15 14.25
C VAL A 147 8.06 -0.19 15.00
N PRO A 148 7.08 0.70 15.13
CA PRO A 148 5.74 0.28 15.50
C PRO A 148 5.28 -0.67 14.41
N ASN A 149 5.52 -1.97 14.59
CA ASN A 149 5.02 -2.99 13.70
C ASN A 149 3.51 -3.05 13.93
N TRP A 150 2.78 -2.36 13.10
CA TRP A 150 1.37 -2.58 12.95
C TRP A 150 1.18 -3.78 11.98
N ASP A 151 1.71 -4.94 12.37
CA ASP A 151 1.19 -6.19 11.89
C ASP A 151 0.07 -6.57 12.87
N PRO A 152 -1.19 -6.52 12.47
CA PRO A 152 -2.25 -7.12 13.27
C PRO A 152 -1.82 -8.56 13.57
N PRO A 153 -2.14 -9.11 14.76
CA PRO A 153 -1.82 -10.49 15.05
C PRO A 153 -2.33 -11.34 13.88
N PRO A 154 -1.52 -12.28 13.38
CA PRO A 154 -1.93 -13.08 12.23
C PRO A 154 -3.28 -13.69 12.56
N ILE A 155 -4.31 -13.27 11.80
CA ILE A 155 -5.62 -13.85 11.90
C ILE A 155 -5.41 -15.33 11.61
N LYS A 156 -5.74 -16.18 12.55
CA LYS A 156 -5.65 -17.63 12.33
C LYS A 156 -6.45 -17.95 11.08
N TRP A 157 -5.95 -18.88 10.30
CA TRP A 157 -6.60 -19.27 9.04
C TRP A 157 -8.09 -19.57 9.23
N GLU A 158 -8.41 -20.24 10.34
CA GLU A 158 -9.75 -20.65 10.71
C GLU A 158 -10.67 -19.46 11.03
N ASP A 159 -10.09 -18.37 11.54
CA ASP A 159 -10.80 -17.16 11.98
C ASP A 159 -10.95 -16.10 10.86
N ARG A 160 -10.47 -16.41 9.63
CA ARG A 160 -10.63 -15.47 8.50
C ARG A 160 -12.09 -15.37 8.10
N ASP A 161 -12.60 -14.16 8.20
CA ASP A 161 -13.94 -13.84 7.69
C ASP A 161 -13.89 -13.72 6.15
N TRP A 162 -14.37 -14.75 5.47
CA TRP A 162 -14.49 -14.79 4.03
C TRP A 162 -15.82 -14.18 3.52
N SER A 163 -16.72 -13.77 4.42
CA SER A 163 -17.99 -13.15 4.07
C SER A 163 -17.85 -11.70 3.59
N VAL A 164 -16.64 -11.13 3.68
CA VAL A 164 -16.34 -9.77 3.17
C VAL A 164 -16.51 -9.63 1.67
N ASP A 165 -16.68 -10.73 0.95
CA ASP A 165 -16.87 -10.73 -0.51
C ASP A 165 -18.34 -10.63 -0.96
N ASP A 166 -19.26 -10.43 -0.02
CA ASP A 166 -20.65 -10.11 -0.38
C ASP A 166 -20.73 -8.84 -1.26
N PRO A 167 -21.36 -8.91 -2.43
CA PRO A 167 -21.38 -7.81 -3.39
C PRO A 167 -21.94 -6.50 -2.84
N ALA A 168 -22.94 -6.56 -1.96
CA ALA A 168 -23.55 -5.37 -1.36
C ALA A 168 -22.56 -4.71 -0.36
N THR A 169 -21.87 -5.51 0.44
CA THR A 169 -20.82 -5.04 1.36
C THR A 169 -19.67 -4.42 0.57
N ARG A 170 -19.19 -5.08 -0.45
CA ARG A 170 -18.12 -4.58 -1.33
C ARG A 170 -18.49 -3.23 -1.95
N LYS A 171 -19.65 -3.10 -2.57
CA LYS A 171 -20.13 -1.85 -3.18
C LYS A 171 -20.23 -0.71 -2.16
N ARG A 172 -20.67 -1.02 -0.93
CA ARG A 172 -20.72 -0.03 0.16
C ARG A 172 -19.33 0.44 0.57
N GLU A 173 -18.38 -0.47 0.65
CA GLU A 173 -16.99 -0.15 1.03
C GLU A 173 -16.23 0.61 -0.06
N GLU A 174 -16.44 0.26 -1.32
CA GLU A 174 -15.92 1.01 -2.47
C GLU A 174 -16.44 2.45 -2.45
N LYS A 175 -17.76 2.62 -2.25
CA LYS A 175 -18.34 3.96 -2.12
C LYS A 175 -17.73 4.72 -0.94
N ALA A 176 -17.58 4.08 0.20
CA ALA A 176 -17.00 4.70 1.38
C ALA A 176 -15.53 5.10 1.16
N PHE A 177 -14.77 4.29 0.41
CA PHE A 177 -13.40 4.63 -0.01
C PHE A 177 -13.39 5.87 -0.92
N ASP A 178 -14.23 5.90 -1.94
CA ASP A 178 -14.33 7.01 -2.89
C ASP A 178 -14.78 8.31 -2.20
N ASP A 179 -15.75 8.23 -1.29
CA ASP A 179 -16.20 9.36 -0.46
C ASP A 179 -15.08 9.91 0.44
N ARG A 180 -14.20 9.04 0.98
CA ARG A 180 -13.02 9.47 1.72
C ARG A 180 -11.96 10.07 0.81
N ALA A 181 -11.66 9.42 -0.30
CA ALA A 181 -10.70 9.90 -1.29
C ALA A 181 -11.09 11.30 -1.84
N ALA A 182 -12.39 11.56 -1.99
CA ALA A 182 -12.91 12.85 -2.42
C ALA A 182 -12.60 13.99 -1.44
N ARG A 183 -12.49 13.69 -0.14
CA ARG A 183 -12.21 14.68 0.92
C ARG A 183 -10.74 14.97 1.13
N VAL A 184 -9.83 14.18 0.55
CA VAL A 184 -8.38 14.44 0.66
C VAL A 184 -8.05 15.78 0.05
N THR A 185 -7.25 16.58 0.74
CA THR A 185 -6.74 17.87 0.26
C THR A 185 -5.25 17.84 0.01
N ALA A 186 -4.51 17.05 0.79
CA ALA A 186 -3.07 16.89 0.67
C ALA A 186 -2.62 15.52 1.19
N VAL A 187 -1.45 15.10 0.73
CA VAL A 187 -0.71 13.96 1.26
C VAL A 187 0.54 14.49 1.94
N VAL A 188 0.75 14.12 3.19
CA VAL A 188 1.83 14.64 4.02
C VAL A 188 2.72 13.51 4.51
N LEU A 189 3.99 13.55 4.13
CA LEU A 189 5.02 12.68 4.70
C LEU A 189 5.54 13.29 6.00
N ASN A 190 5.60 12.50 7.08
CA ASN A 190 6.13 12.90 8.40
C ASN A 190 5.48 14.16 8.96
N PRO A 191 4.15 14.23 9.12
CA PRO A 191 3.46 15.43 9.59
C PRO A 191 3.99 15.89 10.97
N GLY A 192 4.19 17.21 11.11
CA GLY A 192 4.67 17.81 12.35
C GLY A 192 6.12 17.49 12.74
N LYS A 193 6.90 16.82 11.88
CA LYS A 193 8.29 16.46 12.13
C LYS A 193 9.25 17.20 11.19
N ARG A 194 10.52 17.30 11.60
CA ARG A 194 11.56 17.79 10.70
C ARG A 194 11.63 16.89 9.47
N GLY A 195 11.69 17.48 8.28
CA GLY A 195 11.65 16.76 7.02
C GLY A 195 10.23 16.35 6.58
N SER A 196 9.22 17.02 7.12
CA SER A 196 7.86 16.90 6.63
C SER A 196 7.76 17.43 5.20
N VAL A 197 7.04 16.70 4.35
CA VAL A 197 6.76 17.09 2.97
C VAL A 197 5.25 17.02 2.76
N MET A 198 4.66 18.17 2.42
CA MET A 198 3.22 18.28 2.14
C MET A 198 3.01 18.48 0.63
N MET A 199 2.21 17.62 0.01
CA MET A 199 1.83 17.71 -1.40
C MET A 199 0.35 18.01 -1.50
N LEU A 200 -0.01 19.13 -2.12
CA LEU A 200 -1.40 19.55 -2.30
C LEU A 200 -2.04 18.76 -3.46
N THR A 201 -2.51 17.57 -3.16
CA THR A 201 -3.07 16.65 -4.17
C THR A 201 -4.43 17.09 -4.66
N GLY A 202 -5.19 17.78 -3.81
CA GLY A 202 -6.63 17.90 -3.98
C GLY A 202 -7.33 16.55 -3.83
N SER A 203 -8.58 16.47 -4.26
CA SER A 203 -9.35 15.22 -4.27
C SER A 203 -8.62 14.09 -4.99
N LEU A 204 -8.55 12.93 -4.35
CA LEU A 204 -7.99 11.71 -4.93
C LEU A 204 -9.04 10.77 -5.54
N SER A 205 -10.34 11.07 -5.43
CA SER A 205 -11.42 10.18 -5.90
C SER A 205 -11.28 9.91 -7.41
N GLY A 206 -11.31 10.94 -8.25
CA GLY A 206 -11.17 10.76 -9.70
C GLY A 206 -9.85 10.09 -10.12
N PRO A 207 -8.68 10.54 -9.62
CA PRO A 207 -7.42 9.87 -9.90
C PRO A 207 -7.39 8.39 -9.51
N LEU A 208 -7.87 8.01 -8.31
CA LEU A 208 -7.88 6.62 -7.87
C LEU A 208 -8.93 5.77 -8.61
N GLN A 209 -10.03 6.35 -9.07
CA GLN A 209 -10.96 5.67 -9.98
C GLN A 209 -10.33 5.39 -11.35
N ALA A 210 -9.53 6.33 -11.87
CA ALA A 210 -8.78 6.09 -13.12
C ALA A 210 -7.74 4.97 -12.95
N LEU A 211 -7.07 4.87 -11.78
CA LEU A 211 -6.16 3.77 -11.47
C LEU A 211 -6.91 2.43 -11.41
N GLU A 212 -8.06 2.38 -10.75
CA GLU A 212 -8.92 1.20 -10.70
C GLU A 212 -9.37 0.75 -12.10
N LYS A 213 -9.78 1.73 -12.93
CA LYS A 213 -10.14 1.45 -14.32
C LYS A 213 -8.97 0.86 -15.09
N CYS A 214 -7.76 1.39 -14.94
CA CYS A 214 -6.56 0.84 -15.57
C CYS A 214 -6.33 -0.61 -15.15
N ALA A 215 -6.39 -0.92 -13.84
CA ALA A 215 -6.23 -2.27 -13.34
C ALA A 215 -7.28 -3.22 -13.91
N ARG A 216 -8.53 -2.75 -14.07
CA ARG A 216 -9.61 -3.52 -14.68
C ARG A 216 -9.39 -3.75 -16.18
N ASP A 217 -9.00 -2.71 -16.92
CA ASP A 217 -8.72 -2.82 -18.35
C ASP A 217 -7.58 -3.81 -18.64
N SER A 218 -6.63 -3.92 -17.71
CA SER A 218 -5.47 -4.82 -17.83
C SER A 218 -5.81 -6.31 -17.60
N LEU A 219 -6.98 -6.65 -17.04
CA LEU A 219 -7.37 -8.03 -16.75
C LEU A 219 -7.32 -8.93 -18.00
N LYS A 220 -7.73 -8.40 -19.14
CA LYS A 220 -7.70 -9.12 -20.43
C LYS A 220 -6.29 -9.54 -20.86
N ASP A 221 -5.30 -8.67 -20.59
CA ASP A 221 -3.90 -8.94 -20.92
C ASP A 221 -3.30 -10.02 -19.99
N TRP A 222 -3.98 -10.29 -18.90
CA TRP A 222 -3.64 -11.30 -17.91
C TRP A 222 -4.44 -12.61 -18.10
N GLY A 223 -5.24 -12.69 -19.18
CA GLY A 223 -6.02 -13.86 -19.53
C GLY A 223 -7.33 -14.01 -18.76
N ILE A 224 -7.85 -12.93 -18.19
CA ILE A 224 -9.13 -12.89 -17.50
C ILE A 224 -10.20 -12.34 -18.42
N ASP A 225 -11.28 -13.07 -18.59
CA ASP A 225 -12.49 -12.59 -19.26
C ASP A 225 -13.24 -11.63 -18.31
N VAL A 226 -13.20 -10.34 -18.66
CA VAL A 226 -13.84 -9.28 -17.86
C VAL A 226 -15.36 -9.49 -17.76
N ALA A 227 -16.00 -10.03 -18.80
CA ALA A 227 -17.44 -10.28 -18.76
C ALA A 227 -17.79 -11.39 -17.76
N VAL A 228 -16.94 -12.43 -17.65
CA VAL A 228 -17.08 -13.49 -16.63
C VAL A 228 -16.77 -12.92 -15.25
N GLU A 229 -15.69 -12.15 -15.13
CA GLU A 229 -15.28 -11.52 -13.86
C GLU A 229 -16.39 -10.65 -13.25
N ASP A 230 -17.16 -9.95 -14.08
CA ASP A 230 -18.28 -9.11 -13.65
C ASP A 230 -19.48 -9.90 -13.09
N THR A 231 -19.59 -11.18 -13.41
CA THR A 231 -20.65 -12.03 -12.89
C THR A 231 -20.32 -12.67 -11.55
N ILE A 232 -19.07 -12.54 -11.07
CA ILE A 232 -18.61 -13.17 -9.83
C ILE A 232 -19.21 -12.47 -8.62
N VAL A 233 -19.94 -13.23 -7.83
CA VAL A 233 -20.50 -12.80 -6.53
C VAL A 233 -19.73 -13.41 -5.35
N GLU A 234 -19.20 -14.65 -5.49
CA GLU A 234 -18.33 -15.28 -4.52
C GLU A 234 -16.91 -15.33 -5.09
N ARG A 235 -15.96 -14.66 -4.45
CA ARG A 235 -14.55 -14.69 -4.84
C ARG A 235 -13.89 -16.03 -4.52
N PRO A 236 -12.84 -16.42 -5.26
CA PRO A 236 -12.10 -17.63 -4.94
C PRO A 236 -11.41 -17.48 -3.60
N ARG A 237 -11.39 -18.55 -2.81
CA ARG A 237 -10.68 -18.59 -1.53
C ARG A 237 -9.79 -19.83 -1.45
N PRO A 238 -8.57 -19.73 -0.89
CA PRO A 238 -7.72 -20.88 -0.70
C PRO A 238 -8.41 -21.95 0.15
N VAL A 239 -8.25 -23.22 -0.19
CA VAL A 239 -8.80 -24.36 0.58
C VAL A 239 -7.99 -24.59 1.85
N GLN A 240 -6.71 -24.24 1.82
CA GLN A 240 -5.77 -24.49 2.91
C GLN A 240 -4.83 -23.30 3.11
N ASP A 241 -4.28 -23.21 4.32
CA ASP A 241 -3.32 -22.16 4.64
C ASP A 241 -2.07 -22.27 3.77
N THR A 242 -1.84 -21.28 2.94
CA THR A 242 -0.70 -21.27 2.02
C THR A 242 0.64 -21.25 2.75
N ALA A 243 0.71 -20.73 3.98
CA ALA A 243 1.91 -20.78 4.81
C ALA A 243 2.32 -22.20 5.17
N LYS A 244 1.38 -23.16 5.17
CA LYS A 244 1.64 -24.59 5.38
C LYS A 244 2.05 -25.34 4.11
N LEU A 245 1.81 -24.75 2.93
CA LEU A 245 2.15 -25.36 1.64
C LEU A 245 3.60 -25.14 1.23
N ILE A 246 4.17 -24.03 1.66
CA ILE A 246 5.52 -23.61 1.33
C ILE A 246 6.34 -23.64 2.62
N THR A 247 7.29 -24.53 2.68
CA THR A 247 8.12 -24.76 3.86
C THR A 247 9.54 -24.24 3.65
N SER A 248 10.34 -24.18 4.70
CA SER A 248 11.76 -23.82 4.62
C SER A 248 12.56 -24.77 3.70
N ALA A 249 12.12 -26.03 3.56
CA ALA A 249 12.72 -27.00 2.65
C ALA A 249 12.50 -26.66 1.16
N ASP A 250 11.49 -25.88 0.87
CA ASP A 250 11.17 -25.41 -0.47
C ASP A 250 11.99 -24.17 -0.87
N TYR A 251 12.63 -23.51 0.11
CA TYR A 251 13.46 -22.34 -0.16
C TYR A 251 14.82 -22.76 -0.73
N PRO A 252 15.33 -22.10 -1.79
CA PRO A 252 16.62 -22.43 -2.38
C PRO A 252 17.74 -22.35 -1.36
N LYS A 253 18.56 -23.40 -1.26
CA LYS A 253 19.65 -23.49 -0.29
C LYS A 253 20.68 -22.36 -0.43
N GLU A 254 20.96 -21.96 -1.66
CA GLU A 254 21.88 -20.88 -1.98
C GLU A 254 21.39 -19.53 -1.41
N ALA A 255 20.08 -19.25 -1.50
CA ALA A 255 19.47 -18.06 -0.95
C ALA A 255 19.43 -18.11 0.60
N LEU A 256 19.14 -19.29 1.17
CA LEU A 256 19.16 -19.52 2.61
C LEU A 256 20.56 -19.31 3.18
N ASN A 257 21.58 -19.92 2.56
CA ASN A 257 22.99 -19.80 2.99
C ASN A 257 23.52 -18.37 2.84
N ALA A 258 22.98 -17.61 1.89
CA ALA A 258 23.34 -16.20 1.70
C ALA A 258 22.57 -15.24 2.63
N GLY A 259 21.77 -15.76 3.55
CA GLY A 259 20.98 -14.95 4.48
C GLY A 259 19.98 -14.03 3.79
N LYS A 260 19.46 -14.42 2.62
CA LYS A 260 18.55 -13.59 1.84
C LYS A 260 17.11 -13.80 2.29
N GLU A 261 16.50 -12.75 2.78
CA GLU A 261 15.04 -12.65 2.93
C GLU A 261 14.43 -12.22 1.61
N SER A 262 13.17 -12.57 1.37
CA SER A 262 12.49 -12.17 0.16
C SER A 262 11.01 -11.90 0.37
N LYS A 263 10.49 -10.98 -0.43
CA LYS A 263 9.07 -10.73 -0.61
C LYS A 263 8.75 -10.92 -2.08
N LEU A 264 7.67 -11.61 -2.35
CA LEU A 264 7.13 -11.67 -3.71
C LEU A 264 5.61 -11.64 -3.67
N ASP A 265 5.04 -10.98 -4.65
CA ASP A 265 3.61 -10.98 -4.92
C ASP A 265 3.38 -11.78 -6.20
N VAL A 266 2.41 -12.68 -6.16
CA VAL A 266 2.06 -13.54 -7.30
C VAL A 266 0.62 -13.31 -7.73
N TRP A 267 0.41 -13.43 -9.02
CA TRP A 267 -0.89 -13.52 -9.66
C TRP A 267 -1.12 -14.95 -10.09
N LEU A 268 -2.25 -15.53 -9.69
CA LEU A 268 -2.67 -16.89 -10.00
C LEU A 268 -3.94 -16.81 -10.84
N ASN A 269 -3.92 -17.34 -12.07
CA ASN A 269 -5.15 -17.62 -12.80
C ASN A 269 -5.70 -18.96 -12.32
N LEU A 270 -6.98 -18.98 -12.03
CA LEU A 270 -7.69 -20.14 -11.52
C LEU A 270 -8.70 -20.62 -12.57
N ASP A 271 -8.76 -21.92 -12.79
CA ASP A 271 -9.83 -22.52 -13.57
C ASP A 271 -11.13 -22.66 -12.77
N ALA A 272 -12.22 -23.06 -13.42
CA ALA A 272 -13.53 -23.22 -12.79
C ALA A 272 -13.55 -24.36 -11.74
N SER A 273 -12.52 -25.22 -11.67
CA SER A 273 -12.38 -26.24 -10.63
C SER A 273 -11.62 -25.73 -9.39
N GLY A 274 -11.12 -24.50 -9.42
CA GLY A 274 -10.31 -23.90 -8.35
C GLY A 274 -8.84 -24.32 -8.37
N ARG A 275 -8.33 -24.86 -9.49
CA ARG A 275 -6.91 -25.17 -9.68
C ARG A 275 -6.16 -23.97 -10.24
N VAL A 276 -4.89 -23.87 -9.91
CA VAL A 276 -4.00 -22.85 -10.46
C VAL A 276 -3.61 -23.22 -11.88
N ALA A 277 -4.26 -22.60 -12.87
CA ALA A 277 -3.99 -22.80 -14.29
C ALA A 277 -2.68 -22.13 -14.73
N SER A 278 -2.38 -20.94 -14.21
CA SER A 278 -1.09 -20.26 -14.42
C SER A 278 -0.69 -19.41 -13.23
N CYS A 279 0.62 -19.15 -13.10
CA CYS A 279 1.20 -18.32 -12.07
C CYS A 279 2.17 -17.32 -12.69
N ARG A 280 2.14 -16.09 -12.20
CA ARG A 280 3.04 -15.00 -12.60
C ARG A 280 3.49 -14.23 -11.38
N VAL A 281 4.80 -13.99 -11.27
CA VAL A 281 5.32 -13.05 -10.26
C VAL A 281 5.15 -11.63 -10.77
N ILE A 282 4.48 -10.80 -9.98
CA ILE A 282 4.13 -9.42 -10.33
C ILE A 282 4.99 -8.39 -9.59
N SER A 283 5.55 -8.77 -8.45
CA SER A 283 6.49 -7.95 -7.70
C SER A 283 7.41 -8.87 -6.91
N THR A 284 8.69 -8.57 -6.90
CA THR A 284 9.65 -9.40 -6.18
C THR A 284 10.88 -8.62 -5.73
N PHE A 285 11.39 -8.99 -4.55
CA PHE A 285 12.76 -8.74 -4.09
C PHE A 285 13.55 -10.05 -4.00
N ALA A 286 13.05 -11.12 -4.63
CA ALA A 286 13.66 -12.43 -4.67
C ALA A 286 14.45 -12.63 -5.98
N SER A 287 15.32 -13.64 -5.99
CA SER A 287 16.02 -14.05 -7.22
C SER A 287 15.08 -14.76 -8.20
N PRO A 288 15.38 -14.81 -9.51
CA PRO A 288 14.57 -15.51 -10.50
C PRO A 288 14.29 -16.96 -10.13
N GLU A 289 15.25 -17.68 -9.54
CA GLU A 289 15.13 -19.08 -9.13
C GLU A 289 14.06 -19.26 -8.04
N ILE A 290 13.96 -18.32 -7.09
CA ILE A 290 12.92 -18.30 -6.06
C ILE A 290 11.57 -18.07 -6.72
N ASN A 291 11.49 -17.14 -7.67
CA ASN A 291 10.26 -16.82 -8.37
C ASN A 291 9.70 -18.02 -9.12
N ASP A 292 10.54 -18.69 -9.93
CA ASP A 292 10.15 -19.85 -10.73
C ASP A 292 9.75 -21.03 -9.85
N ARG A 293 10.53 -21.29 -8.79
CA ARG A 293 10.22 -22.36 -7.85
C ARG A 293 8.89 -22.12 -7.15
N MET A 294 8.64 -20.89 -6.70
CA MET A 294 7.40 -20.51 -6.04
C MET A 294 6.19 -20.77 -6.94
N CYS A 295 6.22 -20.29 -8.17
CA CYS A 295 5.13 -20.50 -9.12
C CYS A 295 4.86 -21.99 -9.37
N LYS A 296 5.91 -22.82 -9.55
CA LYS A 296 5.77 -24.28 -9.70
C LYS A 296 5.09 -24.93 -8.49
N LEU A 297 5.50 -24.57 -7.29
CA LEU A 297 4.93 -25.12 -6.06
C LEU A 297 3.45 -24.75 -5.90
N LEU A 298 3.10 -23.50 -6.19
CA LEU A 298 1.72 -23.03 -6.12
C LEU A 298 0.83 -23.73 -7.13
N GLN A 299 1.29 -23.93 -8.37
CA GLN A 299 0.54 -24.68 -9.38
C GLN A 299 0.33 -26.16 -8.99
N GLN A 300 1.28 -26.74 -8.25
CA GLN A 300 1.20 -28.15 -7.85
C GLN A 300 0.38 -28.38 -6.58
N ARG A 301 0.46 -27.46 -5.62
CA ARG A 301 -0.02 -27.71 -4.25
C ARG A 301 -1.23 -26.86 -3.86
N GLN A 302 -1.38 -25.67 -4.45
CA GLN A 302 -2.44 -24.75 -4.06
C GLN A 302 -3.74 -25.08 -4.77
N THR A 303 -4.82 -25.14 -4.00
CA THR A 303 -6.18 -25.29 -4.50
C THR A 303 -7.09 -24.26 -3.88
N PHE A 304 -8.17 -23.94 -4.57
CA PHE A 304 -9.13 -22.93 -4.17
C PHE A 304 -10.55 -23.47 -4.21
N VAL A 305 -11.40 -22.99 -3.34
CA VAL A 305 -12.84 -22.98 -3.60
C VAL A 305 -13.03 -22.03 -4.78
N PRO A 306 -13.62 -22.48 -5.90
CA PRO A 306 -13.71 -21.66 -7.10
C PRO A 306 -14.62 -20.44 -6.88
N ALA A 307 -14.41 -19.42 -7.69
CA ALA A 307 -15.32 -18.30 -7.79
C ALA A 307 -16.67 -18.74 -8.32
N LYS A 308 -17.76 -18.08 -7.88
CA LYS A 308 -19.12 -18.41 -8.31
C LYS A 308 -19.90 -17.19 -8.75
N THR A 309 -20.77 -17.40 -9.71
CA THR A 309 -21.79 -16.44 -10.15
C THR A 309 -23.01 -16.44 -9.22
N ALA A 310 -23.92 -15.51 -9.40
CA ALA A 310 -25.19 -15.45 -8.66
C ALA A 310 -26.06 -16.70 -8.83
N THR A 311 -25.88 -17.47 -9.91
CA THR A 311 -26.57 -18.75 -10.12
C THR A 311 -25.88 -19.94 -9.43
N GLY A 312 -24.76 -19.71 -8.75
CA GLY A 312 -23.94 -20.75 -8.12
C GLY A 312 -22.98 -21.47 -9.08
N ALA A 313 -22.93 -21.08 -10.37
CA ALA A 313 -22.03 -21.68 -11.34
C ALA A 313 -20.58 -21.29 -11.03
N ALA A 314 -19.71 -22.30 -10.98
CA ALA A 314 -18.28 -22.08 -10.82
C ALA A 314 -17.66 -21.53 -12.11
N VAL A 315 -16.81 -20.52 -12.00
CA VAL A 315 -16.21 -19.82 -13.14
C VAL A 315 -14.70 -19.61 -12.96
N PRO A 316 -13.93 -19.50 -14.05
CA PRO A 316 -12.54 -19.07 -13.96
C PRO A 316 -12.41 -17.70 -13.30
N SER A 317 -11.29 -17.49 -12.63
CA SER A 317 -11.04 -16.26 -11.87
C SER A 317 -9.55 -16.05 -11.64
N TYR A 318 -9.19 -15.14 -10.76
CA TYR A 318 -7.80 -14.94 -10.35
C TYR A 318 -7.68 -14.75 -8.83
N TYR A 319 -6.46 -14.94 -8.33
CA TYR A 319 -6.11 -14.66 -6.96
C TYR A 319 -4.73 -14.00 -6.88
N VAL A 320 -4.61 -12.96 -6.05
CA VAL A 320 -3.33 -12.28 -5.81
C VAL A 320 -2.88 -12.57 -4.39
N GLN A 321 -1.63 -13.00 -4.24
CA GLN A 321 -1.08 -13.38 -2.94
C GLN A 321 0.34 -12.86 -2.75
N SER A 322 0.64 -12.40 -1.52
CA SER A 322 1.97 -12.00 -1.09
C SER A 322 2.62 -13.08 -0.24
N PHE A 323 3.92 -13.30 -0.44
CA PHE A 323 4.76 -14.19 0.34
C PHE A 323 5.91 -13.40 0.96
N TYR A 324 6.20 -13.70 2.22
CA TYR A 324 7.31 -13.15 2.96
C TYR A 324 8.16 -14.30 3.50
N PHE A 325 9.39 -14.41 3.01
CA PHE A 325 10.35 -15.36 3.54
C PHE A 325 11.27 -14.62 4.49
N ARG A 326 11.18 -14.94 5.76
CA ARG A 326 12.06 -14.43 6.81
C ARG A 326 12.90 -15.57 7.33
N LEU A 327 14.16 -15.27 7.62
CA LEU A 327 15.04 -16.21 8.30
C LEU A 327 14.63 -16.24 9.77
N ALA A 328 14.59 -17.44 10.34
CA ALA A 328 14.46 -17.57 11.79
C ALA A 328 15.75 -17.06 12.44
N ASP A 329 15.63 -16.20 13.46
CA ASP A 329 16.72 -15.70 14.28
C ASP A 329 17.42 -16.84 15.02
#